data_0e23814c9a39ca579661f55b11d7b4ac
#
_entry.id   0e23814c9a39ca579661f55b11d7b4ac
#
_cell.length_a   1.000
_cell.length_b   1.000
_cell.length_c   1.000
_cell.angle_alpha   90.00
_cell.angle_beta   90.00
_cell.angle_gamma   90.00
#
_symmetry.space_group_name_H-M   'P 1'
#
loop_
_entity.id
_entity.type
_entity.pdbx_description
1 polymer ?
#
loop_
_entity_poly.entity_id
_entity_poly.type
_entity_poly.pdbx_seq_one_letter_code
_entity_poly.pdbx_strand_id
1 'polypeptide(L)'
;MSPIPFKKTEEERLYESRSKIRGYKSSIDKTIRNFETLRAQSINAVRQGLINKDMAGAKNAARNVLRNDLAIRYMKSFKLFLENLSITMEFVFTERNINRTLTQANKDLRARMLTDEQASQIQKSIDSIGNSTQELEDRIYGQVDSLEGSLKSFADSKPEAVYDTLQNVAGLQAGTGSGERSVTDKEIDELISKISVEGSATKGQ
;
A
#
# COMPACT_ATOMS: atom_id res chain seq x y z
N MET A 1 41.14 5.33 10.58
CA MET A 1 40.18 4.69 11.48
C MET A 1 38.80 4.82 10.85
N SER A 2 38.24 3.74 10.32
CA SER A 2 36.86 3.75 9.79
C SER A 2 35.89 3.79 10.95
N PRO A 3 34.87 4.67 10.95
CA PRO A 3 33.89 4.70 12.02
C PRO A 3 33.09 3.38 12.02
N ILE A 4 33.05 2.72 13.17
CA ILE A 4 32.23 1.54 13.39
C ILE A 4 30.77 1.98 13.20
N PRO A 5 30.00 1.39 12.27
CA PRO A 5 28.60 1.76 12.10
C PRO A 5 27.84 1.44 13.39
N PHE A 6 27.32 2.46 14.05
CA PHE A 6 26.43 2.30 15.19
C PHE A 6 25.22 1.47 14.74
N LYS A 7 25.05 0.30 15.33
CA LYS A 7 23.88 -0.55 15.07
C LYS A 7 22.66 0.18 15.61
N LYS A 8 21.73 0.58 14.71
CA LYS A 8 20.48 1.25 15.10
C LYS A 8 19.75 0.42 16.14
N THR A 9 19.18 1.09 17.13
CA THR A 9 18.29 0.44 18.09
C THR A 9 17.03 -0.05 17.39
N GLU A 10 16.36 -1.01 17.97
CA GLU A 10 15.11 -1.54 17.41
C GLU A 10 13.99 -0.49 17.39
N GLU A 11 13.97 0.39 18.38
CA GLU A 11 13.04 1.54 18.42
C GLU A 11 13.31 2.55 17.30
N GLU A 12 14.59 2.83 17.00
CA GLU A 12 14.97 3.68 15.87
C GLU A 12 14.56 3.05 14.52
N ARG A 13 14.71 1.73 14.37
CA ARG A 13 14.26 1.00 13.18
C ARG A 13 12.75 1.09 12.99
N LEU A 14 11.99 0.88 14.04
CA LEU A 14 10.53 0.98 14.04
C LEU A 14 10.07 2.39 13.68
N TYR A 15 10.68 3.40 14.28
CA TYR A 15 10.38 4.80 13.98
C TYR A 15 10.69 5.15 12.53
N GLU A 16 11.84 4.71 12.01
CA GLU A 16 12.24 4.92 10.61
C GLU A 16 11.25 4.26 9.65
N SER A 17 10.85 3.02 9.90
CA SER A 17 9.88 2.29 9.09
C SER A 17 8.51 2.95 9.08
N ARG A 18 8.04 3.45 10.23
CA ARG A 18 6.80 4.26 10.32
C ARG A 18 6.90 5.55 9.50
N SER A 19 8.04 6.22 9.54
CA SER A 19 8.30 7.42 8.75
C SER A 19 8.28 7.12 7.25
N LYS A 20 8.92 6.03 6.83
CA LYS A 20 8.90 5.55 5.44
C LYS A 20 7.47 5.27 4.97
N ILE A 21 6.66 4.54 5.74
CA ILE A 21 5.26 4.22 5.40
C ILE A 21 4.43 5.50 5.23
N ARG A 22 4.61 6.50 6.12
CA ARG A 22 3.93 7.80 5.96
C ARG A 22 4.33 8.50 4.67
N GLY A 23 5.62 8.51 4.34
CA GLY A 23 6.12 9.06 3.09
C GLY A 23 5.52 8.37 1.88
N TYR A 24 5.44 7.03 1.90
CA TYR A 24 4.83 6.24 0.83
C TYR A 24 3.34 6.53 0.67
N LYS A 25 2.58 6.61 1.76
CA LYS A 25 1.14 6.99 1.71
C LYS A 25 0.96 8.36 1.06
N SER A 26 1.78 9.35 1.43
CA SER A 26 1.73 10.69 0.85
C SER A 26 2.04 10.69 -0.65
N SER A 27 3.05 9.91 -1.07
CA SER A 27 3.40 9.75 -2.49
C SER A 27 2.26 9.09 -3.28
N ILE A 28 1.64 8.05 -2.74
CA ILE A 28 0.50 7.37 -3.35
C ILE A 28 -0.69 8.32 -3.50
N ASP A 29 -1.01 9.11 -2.48
CA ASP A 29 -2.10 10.08 -2.56
C ASP A 29 -1.85 11.15 -3.64
N LYS A 30 -0.61 11.57 -3.82
CA LYS A 30 -0.22 12.46 -4.92
C LYS A 30 -0.39 11.77 -6.28
N THR A 31 0.03 10.52 -6.39
CA THR A 31 -0.09 9.74 -7.63
C THR A 31 -1.55 9.49 -8.00
N ILE A 32 -2.42 9.17 -7.02
CA ILE A 32 -3.86 9.01 -7.24
C ILE A 32 -4.44 10.31 -7.82
N ARG A 33 -4.15 11.48 -7.23
CA ARG A 33 -4.62 12.77 -7.74
C ARG A 33 -4.15 13.05 -9.17
N ASN A 34 -2.93 12.68 -9.51
CA ASN A 34 -2.41 12.81 -10.87
C ASN A 34 -3.22 11.95 -11.85
N PHE A 35 -3.50 10.68 -11.52
CA PHE A 35 -4.32 9.81 -12.35
C PHE A 35 -5.78 10.29 -12.46
N GLU A 36 -6.35 10.83 -11.39
CA GLU A 36 -7.69 11.45 -11.43
C GLU A 36 -7.73 12.65 -12.40
N THR A 37 -6.67 13.46 -12.40
CA THR A 37 -6.52 14.57 -13.37
C THR A 37 -6.40 14.08 -14.80
N LEU A 38 -5.55 13.08 -15.06
CA LEU A 38 -5.38 12.46 -16.38
C LEU A 38 -6.68 11.79 -16.86
N ARG A 39 -7.40 11.16 -15.96
CA ARG A 39 -8.73 10.59 -16.21
C ARG A 39 -9.71 11.68 -16.67
N ALA A 40 -9.80 12.80 -15.96
CA ALA A 40 -10.66 13.91 -16.31
C ALA A 40 -10.31 14.51 -17.69
N GLN A 41 -9.02 14.67 -17.97
CA GLN A 41 -8.54 15.10 -19.30
C GLN A 41 -8.94 14.11 -20.40
N SER A 42 -8.79 12.81 -20.14
CA SER A 42 -9.17 11.76 -21.09
C SER A 42 -10.68 11.75 -21.35
N ILE A 43 -11.52 11.96 -20.33
CA ILE A 43 -12.98 12.09 -20.51
C ILE A 43 -13.31 13.29 -21.41
N ASN A 44 -12.65 14.42 -21.21
CA ASN A 44 -12.84 15.59 -22.08
C ASN A 44 -12.40 15.30 -23.52
N ALA A 45 -11.30 14.56 -23.71
CA ALA A 45 -10.87 14.14 -25.03
C ALA A 45 -11.88 13.19 -25.71
N VAL A 46 -12.53 12.28 -24.97
CA VAL A 46 -13.64 11.46 -25.50
C VAL A 46 -14.76 12.37 -26.00
N ARG A 47 -15.19 13.34 -25.18
CA ARG A 47 -16.28 14.27 -25.56
C ARG A 47 -15.94 15.06 -26.81
N GLN A 48 -14.71 15.57 -26.90
CA GLN A 48 -14.27 16.31 -28.11
C GLN A 48 -14.20 15.41 -29.35
N GLY A 49 -13.70 14.17 -29.21
CA GLY A 49 -13.70 13.21 -30.30
C GLY A 49 -15.11 12.91 -30.85
N LEU A 50 -16.08 12.77 -29.94
CA LEU A 50 -17.49 12.57 -30.32
C LEU A 50 -18.10 13.79 -31.04
N ILE A 51 -17.83 15.01 -30.55
CA ILE A 51 -18.29 16.26 -31.19
C ILE A 51 -17.69 16.39 -32.58
N ASN A 52 -16.41 16.08 -32.73
CA ASN A 52 -15.67 16.19 -33.99
C ASN A 52 -15.90 14.97 -34.91
N LYS A 53 -16.72 14.01 -34.53
CA LYS A 53 -16.95 12.75 -35.25
C LYS A 53 -15.68 11.92 -35.47
N ASP A 54 -14.65 12.13 -34.63
CA ASP A 54 -13.43 11.36 -34.62
C ASP A 54 -13.60 10.16 -33.63
N MET A 55 -14.21 9.09 -34.14
CA MET A 55 -14.43 7.85 -33.35
C MET A 55 -13.13 7.15 -32.96
N ALA A 56 -12.07 7.26 -33.77
CA ALA A 56 -10.79 6.65 -33.47
C ALA A 56 -10.12 7.35 -32.27
N GLY A 57 -10.08 8.69 -32.29
CA GLY A 57 -9.60 9.51 -31.18
C GLY A 57 -10.43 9.32 -29.93
N ALA A 58 -11.77 9.26 -30.04
CA ALA A 58 -12.66 8.98 -28.91
C ALA A 58 -12.39 7.61 -28.27
N LYS A 59 -12.21 6.55 -29.08
CA LYS A 59 -11.88 5.19 -28.58
C LYS A 59 -10.52 5.14 -27.86
N ASN A 60 -9.50 5.81 -28.42
CA ASN A 60 -8.19 5.90 -27.78
C ASN A 60 -8.25 6.65 -26.44
N ALA A 61 -8.99 7.76 -26.38
CA ALA A 61 -9.19 8.51 -25.15
C ALA A 61 -9.99 7.68 -24.11
N ALA A 62 -11.03 6.96 -24.52
CA ALA A 62 -11.80 6.06 -23.65
C ALA A 62 -10.93 4.93 -23.08
N ARG A 63 -10.02 4.36 -23.87
CA ARG A 63 -9.05 3.37 -23.41
C ARG A 63 -8.15 3.95 -22.31
N ASN A 64 -7.73 5.22 -22.46
CA ASN A 64 -6.93 5.90 -21.44
C ASN A 64 -7.74 6.16 -20.15
N VAL A 65 -9.05 6.47 -20.23
CA VAL A 65 -9.92 6.58 -19.05
C VAL A 65 -9.92 5.28 -18.26
N LEU A 66 -10.15 4.15 -18.95
CA LEU A 66 -10.20 2.82 -18.29
C LEU A 66 -8.86 2.42 -17.69
N ARG A 67 -7.74 2.72 -18.35
CA ARG A 67 -6.39 2.51 -17.81
C ARG A 67 -6.15 3.34 -16.55
N ASN A 68 -6.53 4.62 -16.55
CA ASN A 68 -6.41 5.47 -15.37
C ASN A 68 -7.30 4.98 -14.22
N ASP A 69 -8.52 4.51 -14.51
CA ASP A 69 -9.41 3.93 -13.50
C ASP A 69 -8.82 2.66 -12.85
N LEU A 70 -8.19 1.81 -13.64
CA LEU A 70 -7.47 0.64 -13.13
C LEU A 70 -6.31 1.06 -12.24
N ALA A 71 -5.46 1.99 -12.69
CA ALA A 71 -4.33 2.49 -11.92
C ALA A 71 -4.77 3.08 -10.56
N ILE A 72 -5.85 3.88 -10.56
CA ILE A 72 -6.42 4.46 -9.34
C ILE A 72 -6.88 3.35 -8.38
N ARG A 73 -7.57 2.31 -8.87
CA ARG A 73 -8.00 1.18 -8.02
C ARG A 73 -6.82 0.46 -7.39
N TYR A 74 -5.78 0.15 -8.16
CA TYR A 74 -4.58 -0.49 -7.64
C TYR A 74 -3.88 0.38 -6.60
N MET A 75 -3.73 1.68 -6.85
CA MET A 75 -3.14 2.61 -5.89
C MET A 75 -3.94 2.69 -4.58
N LYS A 76 -5.27 2.69 -4.67
CA LYS A 76 -6.15 2.66 -3.48
C LYS A 76 -5.98 1.36 -2.69
N SER A 77 -5.92 0.20 -3.36
CA SER A 77 -5.66 -1.09 -2.70
C SER A 77 -4.28 -1.11 -2.04
N PHE A 78 -3.27 -0.56 -2.69
CA PHE A 78 -1.93 -0.47 -2.13
C PHE A 78 -1.85 0.48 -0.93
N LYS A 79 -2.60 1.58 -0.95
CA LYS A 79 -2.74 2.47 0.21
C LYS A 79 -3.34 1.72 1.40
N LEU A 80 -4.40 0.93 1.20
CA LEU A 80 -5.00 0.10 2.25
C LEU A 80 -3.99 -0.91 2.82
N PHE A 81 -3.17 -1.52 1.98
CA PHE A 81 -2.09 -2.39 2.44
C PHE A 81 -1.10 -1.65 3.36
N LEU A 82 -0.67 -0.44 2.98
CA LEU A 82 0.21 0.37 3.84
C LEU A 82 -0.47 0.80 5.14
N GLU A 83 -1.78 1.00 5.13
CA GLU A 83 -2.56 1.27 6.35
C GLU A 83 -2.56 0.07 7.29
N ASN A 84 -2.82 -1.12 6.76
CA ASN A 84 -2.75 -2.36 7.54
C ASN A 84 -1.34 -2.60 8.09
N LEU A 85 -0.31 -2.36 7.28
CA LEU A 85 1.08 -2.47 7.72
C LEU A 85 1.39 -1.48 8.87
N SER A 86 0.89 -0.24 8.79
CA SER A 86 1.03 0.75 9.86
C SER A 86 0.35 0.31 11.16
N ILE A 87 -0.86 -0.26 11.07
CA ILE A 87 -1.59 -0.81 12.24
C ILE A 87 -0.82 -1.96 12.86
N THR A 88 -0.30 -2.88 12.04
CA THR A 88 0.49 -4.01 12.53
C THR A 88 1.76 -3.55 13.24
N MET A 89 2.42 -2.50 12.74
CA MET A 89 3.57 -1.90 13.43
C MET A 89 3.21 -1.27 14.78
N GLU A 90 2.04 -0.65 14.88
CA GLU A 90 1.56 -0.12 16.18
C GLU A 90 1.26 -1.23 17.17
N PHE A 91 0.69 -2.33 16.68
CA PHE A 91 0.47 -3.53 17.49
C PHE A 91 1.79 -4.09 18.03
N VAL A 92 2.80 -4.29 17.18
CA VAL A 92 4.13 -4.76 17.56
C VAL A 92 4.77 -3.87 18.64
N PHE A 93 4.67 -2.55 18.47
CA PHE A 93 5.18 -1.59 19.44
C PHE A 93 4.48 -1.73 20.82
N THR A 94 3.17 -1.92 20.80
CA THR A 94 2.35 -2.10 22.01
C THR A 94 2.70 -3.42 22.71
N GLU A 95 2.79 -4.52 21.95
CA GLU A 95 3.18 -5.86 22.46
C GLU A 95 4.56 -5.84 23.11
N ARG A 96 5.53 -5.15 22.53
CA ARG A 96 6.85 -4.98 23.15
C ARG A 96 6.80 -4.27 24.50
N ASN A 97 6.02 -3.20 24.58
CA ASN A 97 5.87 -2.47 25.84
C ASN A 97 5.21 -3.35 26.91
N ILE A 98 4.17 -4.12 26.52
CA ILE A 98 3.52 -5.09 27.39
C ILE A 98 4.53 -6.15 27.86
N ASN A 99 5.31 -6.72 26.95
CA ASN A 99 6.29 -7.75 27.25
C ASN A 99 7.38 -7.25 28.23
N ARG A 100 7.88 -6.01 28.03
CA ARG A 100 8.80 -5.36 28.97
C ARG A 100 8.18 -5.21 30.38
N THR A 101 6.91 -4.76 30.41
CA THR A 101 6.17 -4.57 31.68
C THR A 101 5.95 -5.91 32.39
N LEU A 102 5.55 -6.96 31.65
CA LEU A 102 5.35 -8.31 32.20
C LEU A 102 6.67 -8.90 32.71
N THR A 103 7.77 -8.70 32.01
CA THR A 103 9.10 -9.13 32.43
C THR A 103 9.49 -8.47 33.76
N GLN A 104 9.25 -7.17 33.90
CA GLN A 104 9.52 -6.45 35.13
C GLN A 104 8.60 -6.92 36.28
N ALA A 105 7.30 -7.04 36.00
CA ALA A 105 6.33 -7.54 36.95
C ALA A 105 6.68 -8.96 37.43
N ASN A 106 7.11 -9.85 36.52
CA ASN A 106 7.53 -11.20 36.89
C ASN A 106 8.76 -11.20 37.85
N LYS A 107 9.74 -10.30 37.57
CA LYS A 107 10.89 -10.14 38.48
C LYS A 107 10.48 -9.68 39.88
N ASP A 108 9.56 -8.67 39.93
CA ASP A 108 9.09 -8.12 41.20
C ASP A 108 8.24 -9.11 41.99
N LEU A 109 7.39 -9.91 41.31
CA LEU A 109 6.57 -10.96 41.91
C LEU A 109 7.42 -12.15 42.40
N ARG A 110 8.44 -12.57 41.61
CA ARG A 110 9.39 -13.60 42.00
C ARG A 110 10.11 -13.23 43.30
N ALA A 111 10.46 -11.97 43.46
CA ALA A 111 11.12 -11.49 44.68
C ALA A 111 10.23 -11.52 45.94
N ARG A 112 8.90 -11.59 45.79
CA ARG A 112 7.94 -11.39 46.88
C ARG A 112 6.97 -12.53 47.11
N MET A 113 6.47 -13.21 46.07
CA MET A 113 5.27 -14.05 46.18
C MET A 113 5.28 -15.33 45.35
N LEU A 114 6.11 -15.49 44.31
CA LEU A 114 6.07 -16.64 43.42
C LEU A 114 7.09 -17.70 43.81
N THR A 115 6.72 -18.97 43.60
CA THR A 115 7.71 -20.07 43.60
C THR A 115 8.55 -19.97 42.31
N ASP A 116 9.76 -20.54 42.35
CA ASP A 116 10.65 -20.57 41.18
C ASP A 116 10.01 -21.25 39.96
N GLU A 117 9.18 -22.25 40.17
CA GLU A 117 8.46 -22.95 39.10
C GLU A 117 7.40 -22.07 38.46
N GLN A 118 6.59 -21.35 39.24
CA GLN A 118 5.60 -20.39 38.74
C GLN A 118 6.26 -19.24 37.99
N ALA A 119 7.32 -18.67 38.55
CA ALA A 119 8.07 -17.60 37.87
C ALA A 119 8.68 -18.07 36.53
N SER A 120 9.16 -19.33 36.47
CA SER A 120 9.69 -19.94 35.26
C SER A 120 8.61 -20.17 34.20
N GLN A 121 7.40 -20.61 34.57
CA GLN A 121 6.28 -20.78 33.63
C GLN A 121 5.83 -19.46 33.05
N ILE A 122 5.70 -18.41 33.87
CA ILE A 122 5.39 -17.06 33.42
C ILE A 122 6.47 -16.56 32.47
N GLN A 123 7.76 -16.76 32.82
CA GLN A 123 8.86 -16.33 31.94
C GLN A 123 8.83 -17.02 30.59
N LYS A 124 8.56 -18.31 30.51
CA LYS A 124 8.40 -19.03 29.24
C LYS A 124 7.28 -18.45 28.38
N SER A 125 6.15 -18.07 28.99
CA SER A 125 5.04 -17.41 28.25
C SER A 125 5.43 -16.03 27.73
N ILE A 126 6.14 -15.24 28.53
CA ILE A 126 6.68 -13.93 28.15
C ILE A 126 7.66 -14.07 26.97
N ASP A 127 8.57 -15.04 27.04
CA ASP A 127 9.55 -15.31 25.99
C ASP A 127 8.87 -15.76 24.68
N SER A 128 7.81 -16.57 24.77
CA SER A 128 7.01 -16.99 23.62
C SER A 128 6.34 -15.81 22.92
N ILE A 129 5.75 -14.88 23.70
CA ILE A 129 5.17 -13.63 23.14
C ILE A 129 6.27 -12.80 22.49
N GLY A 130 7.43 -12.66 23.16
CA GLY A 130 8.58 -11.93 22.64
C GLY A 130 9.07 -12.45 21.28
N ASN A 131 9.20 -13.77 21.15
CA ASN A 131 9.62 -14.42 19.91
C ASN A 131 8.61 -14.19 18.76
N SER A 132 7.31 -14.36 19.04
CA SER A 132 6.25 -14.12 18.06
C SER A 132 6.22 -12.66 17.61
N THR A 133 6.45 -11.72 18.51
CA THR A 133 6.53 -10.29 18.20
C THR A 133 7.74 -10.00 17.33
N GLN A 134 8.88 -10.62 17.58
CA GLN A 134 10.10 -10.47 16.79
C GLN A 134 9.93 -11.01 15.37
N GLU A 135 9.32 -12.17 15.18
CA GLU A 135 9.03 -12.73 13.87
C GLU A 135 8.11 -11.80 13.05
N LEU A 136 7.12 -11.21 13.71
CA LEU A 136 6.22 -10.24 13.06
C LEU A 136 6.96 -8.97 12.63
N GLU A 137 7.86 -8.47 13.47
CA GLU A 137 8.74 -7.34 13.16
C GLU A 137 9.61 -7.60 11.93
N ASP A 138 10.30 -8.73 11.91
CA ASP A 138 11.19 -9.09 10.82
C ASP A 138 10.42 -9.18 9.48
N ARG A 139 9.19 -9.70 9.52
CA ARG A 139 8.29 -9.68 8.35
C ARG A 139 7.96 -8.26 7.90
N ILE A 140 7.62 -7.38 8.84
CA ILE A 140 7.29 -5.98 8.54
C ILE A 140 8.49 -5.29 7.90
N TYR A 141 9.69 -5.44 8.49
CA TYR A 141 10.89 -4.82 7.92
C TYR A 141 11.19 -5.34 6.51
N GLY A 142 11.11 -6.66 6.30
CA GLY A 142 11.27 -7.25 4.97
C GLY A 142 10.26 -6.70 3.95
N GLN A 143 9.01 -6.50 4.35
CA GLN A 143 7.99 -5.90 3.50
C GLN A 143 8.28 -4.42 3.21
N VAL A 144 8.65 -3.62 4.21
CA VAL A 144 8.99 -2.19 4.03
C VAL A 144 10.18 -2.02 3.11
N ASP A 145 11.22 -2.82 3.27
CA ASP A 145 12.43 -2.75 2.44
C ASP A 145 12.15 -3.18 0.99
N SER A 146 11.32 -4.21 0.77
CA SER A 146 10.92 -4.63 -0.58
C SER A 146 10.06 -3.57 -1.29
N LEU A 147 9.28 -2.80 -0.55
CA LEU A 147 8.48 -1.71 -1.08
C LEU A 147 9.32 -0.50 -1.51
N GLU A 148 10.46 -0.26 -0.87
CA GLU A 148 11.32 0.89 -1.21
C GLU A 148 11.78 0.83 -2.66
N GLY A 149 12.18 -0.35 -3.15
CA GLY A 149 12.57 -0.57 -4.53
C GLY A 149 11.43 -0.32 -5.52
N SER A 150 10.24 -0.83 -5.19
CA SER A 150 9.05 -0.70 -6.04
C SER A 150 8.53 0.74 -6.12
N LEU A 151 8.54 1.47 -5.01
CA LEU A 151 7.98 2.83 -4.94
C LEU A 151 8.89 3.91 -5.54
N LYS A 152 10.20 3.72 -5.55
CA LYS A 152 11.11 4.60 -6.29
C LYS A 152 10.80 4.60 -7.79
N SER A 153 10.38 3.45 -8.32
CA SER A 153 9.97 3.34 -9.72
C SER A 153 8.65 4.06 -10.03
N PHE A 154 7.75 4.27 -9.04
CA PHE A 154 6.47 4.96 -9.25
C PHE A 154 6.60 6.48 -9.39
N ALA A 155 7.56 7.09 -8.68
CA ALA A 155 7.68 8.56 -8.64
C ALA A 155 8.10 9.14 -9.99
N ASP A 156 8.86 8.39 -10.79
CA ASP A 156 9.47 8.82 -12.04
C ASP A 156 8.86 8.16 -13.29
N SER A 157 7.85 7.30 -13.13
CA SER A 157 7.34 6.44 -14.21
C SER A 157 6.11 7.02 -14.89
N LYS A 158 6.04 6.81 -16.21
CA LYS A 158 4.81 7.01 -16.98
C LYS A 158 3.70 6.08 -16.47
N PRO A 159 2.41 6.45 -16.65
CA PRO A 159 1.27 5.65 -16.17
C PRO A 159 1.31 4.15 -16.52
N GLU A 160 1.87 3.83 -17.69
CA GLU A 160 2.01 2.45 -18.18
C GLU A 160 3.00 1.63 -17.37
N ALA A 161 4.15 2.21 -17.01
CA ALA A 161 5.17 1.54 -16.21
C ALA A 161 4.74 1.39 -14.73
N VAL A 162 3.93 2.31 -14.24
CA VAL A 162 3.29 2.20 -12.92
C VAL A 162 2.33 1.01 -12.89
N TYR A 163 1.58 0.81 -13.96
CA TYR A 163 0.65 -0.33 -14.10
C TYR A 163 1.40 -1.67 -14.03
N ASP A 164 2.46 -1.84 -14.80
CA ASP A 164 3.26 -3.08 -14.83
C ASP A 164 3.92 -3.37 -13.47
N THR A 165 4.42 -2.33 -12.81
CA THR A 165 5.04 -2.48 -11.48
C THR A 165 4.01 -2.83 -10.41
N LEU A 166 2.81 -2.21 -10.46
CA LEU A 166 1.72 -2.53 -9.53
C LEU A 166 1.19 -3.95 -9.72
N GLN A 167 1.12 -4.43 -10.95
CA GLN A 167 0.72 -5.80 -11.25
C GLN A 167 1.71 -6.80 -10.66
N ASN A 168 3.00 -6.52 -10.73
CA ASN A 168 4.05 -7.33 -10.10
C ASN A 168 3.96 -7.32 -8.57
N VAL A 169 3.73 -6.15 -7.95
CA VAL A 169 3.60 -6.03 -6.48
C VAL A 169 2.29 -6.69 -5.99
N ALA A 170 1.18 -6.53 -6.71
CA ALA A 170 -0.08 -7.19 -6.39
C ALA A 170 0.01 -8.72 -6.58
N GLY A 171 0.77 -9.20 -7.57
CA GLY A 171 1.03 -10.63 -7.78
C GLY A 171 1.84 -11.27 -6.66
N LEU A 172 2.72 -10.53 -6.00
CA LEU A 172 3.46 -10.99 -4.81
C LEU A 172 2.56 -11.16 -3.57
N GLN A 173 1.40 -10.47 -3.52
CA GLN A 173 0.47 -10.51 -2.38
C GLN A 173 -0.72 -11.45 -2.59
N ALA A 174 -1.15 -11.62 -3.85
CA ALA A 174 -2.25 -12.49 -4.22
C ALA A 174 -1.69 -13.76 -4.86
N GLY A 175 -1.34 -14.76 -4.08
CA GLY A 175 -0.94 -16.08 -4.59
C GLY A 175 -2.00 -16.81 -5.45
N THR A 176 -2.87 -16.06 -6.15
CA THR A 176 -3.92 -16.59 -7.04
C THR A 176 -4.10 -15.69 -8.25
N GLY A 177 -3.61 -16.17 -9.40
CA GLY A 177 -4.21 -15.95 -10.71
C GLY A 177 -4.63 -14.52 -11.08
N SER A 178 -3.68 -13.62 -11.34
CA SER A 178 -3.98 -12.39 -12.06
C SER A 178 -3.77 -12.63 -13.56
N GLY A 179 -4.82 -13.07 -14.26
CA GLY A 179 -4.88 -12.90 -15.69
C GLY A 179 -4.80 -11.40 -16.02
N GLU A 180 -3.98 -11.03 -17.01
CA GLU A 180 -3.95 -9.70 -17.61
C GLU A 180 -5.38 -9.24 -17.90
N ARG A 181 -5.88 -8.29 -17.13
CA ARG A 181 -7.16 -7.66 -17.43
C ARG A 181 -6.92 -6.56 -18.46
N SER A 182 -6.76 -6.98 -19.71
CA SER A 182 -6.73 -6.04 -20.83
C SER A 182 -8.08 -5.34 -20.95
N VAL A 183 -8.04 -4.03 -21.19
CA VAL A 183 -9.24 -3.24 -21.49
C VAL A 183 -9.85 -3.76 -22.79
N THR A 184 -11.08 -4.25 -22.73
CA THR A 184 -11.79 -4.83 -23.87
C THR A 184 -12.49 -3.75 -24.71
N ASP A 185 -12.67 -4.00 -26.01
CA ASP A 185 -13.40 -3.09 -26.89
C ASP A 185 -14.84 -2.87 -26.42
N LYS A 186 -15.47 -3.87 -25.80
CA LYS A 186 -16.79 -3.77 -25.21
C LYS A 186 -16.85 -2.74 -24.07
N GLU A 187 -15.88 -2.77 -23.15
CA GLU A 187 -15.77 -1.78 -22.06
C GLU A 187 -15.56 -0.37 -22.59
N ILE A 188 -14.81 -0.22 -23.70
CA ILE A 188 -14.59 1.05 -24.38
C ILE A 188 -15.89 1.59 -24.97
N ASP A 189 -16.65 0.77 -25.69
CA ASP A 189 -17.90 1.15 -26.32
C ASP A 189 -18.99 1.48 -25.28
N GLU A 190 -19.06 0.74 -24.16
CA GLU A 190 -19.93 1.04 -23.02
C GLU A 190 -19.59 2.39 -22.37
N LEU A 191 -18.31 2.68 -22.17
CA LEU A 191 -17.85 3.96 -21.63
C LEU A 191 -18.19 5.13 -22.54
N ILE A 192 -17.95 5.00 -23.85
CA ILE A 192 -18.30 6.01 -24.84
C ILE A 192 -19.80 6.31 -24.82
N SER A 193 -20.64 5.26 -24.79
CA SER A 193 -22.08 5.40 -24.69
C SER A 193 -22.50 6.18 -23.44
N LYS A 194 -21.90 5.88 -22.30
CA LYS A 194 -22.15 6.54 -21.03
C LYS A 194 -21.80 8.03 -21.06
N ILE A 195 -20.62 8.36 -21.56
CA ILE A 195 -20.15 9.76 -21.69
C ILE A 195 -21.02 10.54 -22.68
N SER A 196 -21.51 9.91 -23.75
CA SER A 196 -22.41 10.51 -24.74
C SER A 196 -23.76 10.91 -24.12
N VAL A 197 -24.34 10.04 -23.29
CA VAL A 197 -25.63 10.28 -22.60
C VAL A 197 -25.48 11.42 -21.58
N GLU A 198 -24.43 11.41 -20.77
CA GLU A 198 -24.16 12.47 -19.78
C GLU A 198 -23.94 13.84 -20.45
N GLY A 199 -23.29 13.88 -21.63
CA GLY A 199 -23.09 15.10 -22.41
C GLY A 199 -24.38 15.67 -23.00
N SER A 200 -25.38 14.82 -23.22
CA SER A 200 -26.71 15.25 -23.75
C SER A 200 -27.59 15.84 -22.65
N ALA A 201 -27.49 15.33 -21.44
CA ALA A 201 -28.28 15.78 -20.28
C ALA A 201 -27.90 17.20 -19.80
N THR A 202 -26.65 17.61 -19.98
CA THR A 202 -26.16 18.95 -19.58
C THR A 202 -26.49 20.08 -20.59
N LYS A 203 -26.99 19.76 -21.78
CA LYS A 203 -27.41 20.77 -22.81
C LYS A 203 -28.89 21.15 -22.76
N GLY A 204 -29.65 20.58 -21.82
CA GLY A 204 -31.12 20.79 -21.69
C GLY A 204 -31.55 21.63 -20.47
N GLN A 205 -30.62 22.38 -19.83
CA GLN A 205 -30.95 23.36 -18.78
C GLN A 205 -30.58 24.77 -19.21
#